data_3020a117e69ccb5cc4f4dbf95ca06086
#
_entry.id   3020a117e69ccb5cc4f4dbf95ca06086
#
_cell.length_a   1.000
_cell.length_b   1.000
_cell.length_c   1.000
_cell.angle_alpha   90.00
_cell.angle_beta   90.00
_cell.angle_gamma   90.00
#
_symmetry.space_group_name_H-M   'P 1'
#
loop_
_entity.id
_entity.type
_entity.pdbx_description
1 polymer ?
#
loop_
_entity_poly.entity_id
_entity_poly.type
_entity_poly.pdbx_seq_one_letter_code
_entity_poly.pdbx_strand_id
1 'polypeptide(L)'
;LTGVLVRPAEPADFTAVARLTVAAYEADGQLKGEHGYAEVLADVSGRAAHGRILVAVDSATGQVLGTVTFVLPGSRYAEMCRPDEAEFRMLAVDPAAQGRGVGAALVEACVAEATGRGCTALAICVRAGHAESAHRLYRRRGFVRVPAQDWSPLPGVDLLALRLPLAPTG
;
A
#
# COMPACT_ATOMS: atom_id res chain seq x y z
N LEU A 1 14.25 5.22 -12.06
CA LEU A 1 13.47 6.19 -11.29
C LEU A 1 12.96 7.33 -12.14
N THR A 2 13.64 7.59 -13.25
CA THR A 2 13.13 8.50 -14.26
C THR A 2 11.98 7.82 -14.99
N GLY A 3 10.89 8.54 -15.17
CA GLY A 3 9.74 8.04 -15.89
C GLY A 3 8.59 7.54 -15.02
N VAL A 4 8.69 7.62 -13.68
CA VAL A 4 7.59 7.29 -12.77
C VAL A 4 7.17 8.54 -12.02
N LEU A 5 5.88 8.86 -12.07
CA LEU A 5 5.28 9.97 -11.35
C LEU A 5 4.17 9.45 -10.44
N VAL A 6 4.15 9.89 -9.18
CA VAL A 6 3.07 9.55 -8.25
C VAL A 6 2.13 10.74 -8.10
N ARG A 7 0.83 10.48 -8.19
CA ARG A 7 -0.23 11.47 -8.02
C ARG A 7 -1.46 10.85 -7.38
N PRO A 8 -2.38 11.66 -6.84
CA PRO A 8 -3.69 11.14 -6.41
C PRO A 8 -4.43 10.48 -7.58
N ALA A 9 -5.14 9.40 -7.29
CA ALA A 9 -5.97 8.74 -8.28
C ALA A 9 -7.19 9.59 -8.61
N GLU A 10 -7.58 9.58 -9.87
CA GLU A 10 -8.81 10.17 -10.35
C GLU A 10 -9.80 9.05 -10.70
N PRO A 11 -11.12 9.32 -10.78
CA PRO A 11 -12.10 8.28 -11.14
C PRO A 11 -11.75 7.53 -12.43
N ALA A 12 -11.14 8.20 -13.41
CA ALA A 12 -10.71 7.56 -14.65
C ALA A 12 -9.64 6.48 -14.44
N ASP A 13 -8.91 6.51 -13.31
CA ASP A 13 -7.89 5.52 -12.99
C ASP A 13 -8.46 4.26 -12.33
N PHE A 14 -9.68 4.29 -11.83
CA PHE A 14 -10.22 3.26 -10.94
C PHE A 14 -10.27 1.88 -11.57
N THR A 15 -10.60 1.78 -12.85
CA THR A 15 -10.61 0.49 -13.56
C THR A 15 -9.21 -0.12 -13.62
N ALA A 16 -8.21 0.69 -13.95
CA ALA A 16 -6.81 0.23 -13.99
C ALA A 16 -6.31 -0.14 -12.59
N VAL A 17 -6.64 0.64 -11.57
CA VAL A 17 -6.29 0.36 -10.18
C VAL A 17 -6.88 -0.98 -9.74
N ALA A 18 -8.17 -1.22 -9.99
CA ALA A 18 -8.82 -2.48 -9.65
C ALA A 18 -8.12 -3.67 -10.33
N ARG A 19 -7.90 -3.56 -11.62
CA ARG A 19 -7.29 -4.62 -12.42
C ARG A 19 -5.88 -4.95 -11.94
N LEU A 20 -5.02 -3.95 -11.80
CA LEU A 20 -3.62 -4.21 -11.43
C LEU A 20 -3.48 -4.68 -9.99
N THR A 21 -4.36 -4.23 -9.07
CA THR A 21 -4.32 -4.65 -7.68
C THR A 21 -4.67 -6.14 -7.56
N VAL A 22 -5.75 -6.56 -8.21
CA VAL A 22 -6.13 -7.98 -8.25
C VAL A 22 -5.03 -8.81 -8.91
N ALA A 23 -4.51 -8.36 -10.04
CA ALA A 23 -3.45 -9.08 -10.77
C ALA A 23 -2.17 -9.24 -9.94
N ALA A 24 -1.77 -8.20 -9.21
CA ALA A 24 -0.57 -8.24 -8.37
C ALA A 24 -0.72 -9.23 -7.20
N TYR A 25 -1.86 -9.20 -6.52
CA TYR A 25 -2.14 -10.11 -5.42
C TYR A 25 -2.28 -11.56 -5.89
N GLU A 26 -2.90 -11.77 -7.05
CA GLU A 26 -3.03 -13.09 -7.66
C GLU A 26 -1.67 -13.65 -8.07
N ALA A 27 -0.83 -12.86 -8.72
CA ALA A 27 0.51 -13.25 -9.14
C ALA A 27 1.39 -13.65 -7.94
N ASP A 28 1.18 -13.04 -6.79
CA ASP A 28 1.91 -13.36 -5.55
C ASP A 28 1.26 -14.50 -4.75
N GLY A 29 0.17 -15.07 -5.22
CA GLY A 29 -0.52 -16.18 -4.55
C GLY A 29 -1.34 -15.77 -3.33
N GLN A 30 -1.54 -14.50 -3.09
CA GLN A 30 -2.25 -14.00 -1.91
C GLN A 30 -3.78 -14.20 -1.97
N LEU A 31 -4.33 -14.55 -3.13
CA LEU A 31 -5.77 -14.79 -3.28
C LEU A 31 -6.16 -16.27 -3.16
N LYS A 32 -5.19 -17.16 -2.98
CA LYS A 32 -5.46 -18.58 -2.81
C LYS A 32 -6.12 -18.84 -1.47
N GLY A 33 -7.30 -19.49 -1.51
CA GLY A 33 -8.05 -19.83 -0.30
C GLY A 33 -8.77 -18.67 0.37
N GLU A 34 -8.69 -17.48 -0.17
CA GLU A 34 -9.39 -16.30 0.34
C GLU A 34 -10.61 -15.99 -0.53
N HIS A 35 -11.79 -16.40 -0.08
CA HIS A 35 -13.02 -16.10 -0.78
C HIS A 35 -13.43 -14.64 -0.51
N GLY A 36 -13.69 -13.88 -1.58
CA GLY A 36 -14.22 -12.52 -1.49
C GLY A 36 -13.18 -11.40 -1.41
N TYR A 37 -11.89 -11.70 -1.21
CA TYR A 37 -10.91 -10.64 -1.10
C TYR A 37 -10.63 -9.93 -2.43
N ALA A 38 -10.75 -10.64 -3.54
CA ALA A 38 -10.62 -10.02 -4.86
C ALA A 38 -11.65 -8.93 -5.09
N GLU A 39 -12.89 -9.11 -4.63
CA GLU A 39 -13.93 -8.07 -4.70
C GLU A 39 -13.57 -6.86 -3.83
N VAL A 40 -13.00 -7.10 -2.65
CA VAL A 40 -12.51 -6.00 -1.79
C VAL A 40 -11.42 -5.21 -2.49
N LEU A 41 -10.46 -5.89 -3.12
CA LEU A 41 -9.39 -5.23 -3.86
C LEU A 41 -9.93 -4.46 -5.07
N ALA A 42 -10.96 -4.96 -5.72
CA ALA A 42 -11.58 -4.33 -6.88
C ALA A 42 -12.49 -3.15 -6.53
N ASP A 43 -12.90 -3.01 -5.26
CA ASP A 43 -13.78 -1.92 -4.83
C ASP A 43 -12.98 -0.64 -4.58
N VAL A 44 -12.50 -0.04 -5.65
CA VAL A 44 -11.69 1.18 -5.61
C VAL A 44 -12.51 2.39 -5.16
N SER A 45 -13.75 2.52 -5.62
CA SER A 45 -14.64 3.62 -5.21
C SER A 45 -14.89 3.61 -3.72
N GLY A 46 -15.11 2.43 -3.12
CA GLY A 46 -15.28 2.30 -1.67
C GLY A 46 -14.04 2.73 -0.91
N ARG A 47 -12.85 2.34 -1.39
CA ARG A 47 -11.59 2.77 -0.76
C ARG A 47 -11.37 4.27 -0.90
N ALA A 48 -11.69 4.84 -2.06
CA ALA A 48 -11.52 6.27 -2.32
C ALA A 48 -12.39 7.14 -1.40
N ALA A 49 -13.53 6.61 -0.96
CA ALA A 49 -14.41 7.29 -0.02
C ALA A 49 -13.85 7.33 1.41
N HIS A 50 -12.92 6.45 1.76
CA HIS A 50 -12.41 6.29 3.12
C HIS A 50 -10.90 6.36 3.24
N GLY A 51 -10.21 6.68 2.16
CA GLY A 51 -8.75 6.80 2.13
C GLY A 51 -8.31 7.60 0.91
N ARG A 52 -7.02 7.85 0.82
CA ARG A 52 -6.43 8.55 -0.31
C ARG A 52 -5.69 7.53 -1.19
N ILE A 53 -6.22 7.28 -2.37
CA ILE A 53 -5.58 6.38 -3.32
C ILE A 53 -4.56 7.17 -4.13
N LEU A 54 -3.33 6.66 -4.16
CA LEU A 54 -2.26 7.20 -5.00
C LEU A 54 -1.99 6.22 -6.13
N VAL A 55 -1.64 6.75 -7.29
CA VAL A 55 -1.21 5.97 -8.44
C VAL A 55 0.19 6.40 -8.87
N ALA A 56 0.99 5.42 -9.26
CA ALA A 56 2.25 5.66 -9.94
C ALA A 56 2.00 5.46 -11.43
N VAL A 57 2.35 6.45 -12.22
CA VAL A 57 2.11 6.43 -13.66
C VAL A 57 3.42 6.56 -14.43
N ASP A 58 3.46 6.00 -15.61
CA ASP A 58 4.54 6.24 -16.57
C ASP A 58 4.43 7.69 -17.04
N SER A 59 5.47 8.49 -16.81
CA SER A 59 5.45 9.92 -17.12
C SER A 59 5.39 10.22 -18.63
N ALA A 60 5.77 9.27 -19.46
CA ALA A 60 5.73 9.43 -20.92
C ALA A 60 4.36 9.06 -21.50
N THR A 61 3.69 8.05 -20.93
CA THR A 61 2.45 7.49 -21.50
C THR A 61 1.21 7.74 -20.65
N GLY A 62 1.38 8.06 -19.36
CA GLY A 62 0.27 8.17 -18.42
C GLY A 62 -0.30 6.83 -17.95
N GLN A 63 0.30 5.71 -18.37
CA GLN A 63 -0.16 4.38 -17.96
C GLN A 63 0.01 4.18 -16.45
N VAL A 64 -1.02 3.66 -15.78
CA VAL A 64 -0.96 3.33 -14.36
C VAL A 64 -0.10 2.08 -14.17
N LEU A 65 0.96 2.20 -13.37
CA LEU A 65 1.95 1.16 -13.13
C LEU A 65 1.83 0.54 -11.74
N GLY A 66 1.21 1.25 -10.81
CA GLY A 66 1.06 0.79 -9.44
C GLY A 66 0.13 1.69 -8.65
N THR A 67 -0.22 1.25 -7.45
CA THR A 67 -1.14 1.96 -6.57
C THR A 67 -0.85 1.65 -5.11
N VAL A 68 -1.32 2.52 -4.23
CA VAL A 68 -1.33 2.32 -2.79
C VAL A 68 -2.50 3.11 -2.19
N THR A 69 -3.06 2.62 -1.08
CA THR A 69 -4.12 3.31 -0.36
C THR A 69 -3.56 3.84 0.96
N PHE A 70 -3.53 5.17 1.08
CA PHE A 70 -3.12 5.86 2.30
C PHE A 70 -4.35 6.10 3.17
N VAL A 71 -4.28 5.75 4.45
CA VAL A 71 -5.41 5.89 5.37
C VAL A 71 -4.99 6.55 6.68
N LEU A 72 -5.94 7.24 7.29
CA LEU A 72 -5.77 7.90 8.60
C LEU A 72 -6.60 7.17 9.65
N PRO A 73 -6.31 7.39 10.95
CA PRO A 73 -7.11 6.83 12.03
C PRO A 73 -8.59 7.20 11.87
N GLY A 74 -9.46 6.24 12.17
CA GLY A 74 -10.91 6.42 12.01
C GLY A 74 -11.45 5.99 10.65
N SER A 75 -10.59 5.76 9.66
CA SER A 75 -11.01 5.16 8.40
C SER A 75 -11.44 3.71 8.63
N ARG A 76 -12.49 3.27 7.92
CA ARG A 76 -12.89 1.85 7.96
C ARG A 76 -11.80 0.91 7.41
N TYR A 77 -10.83 1.44 6.69
CA TYR A 77 -9.72 0.67 6.14
C TYR A 77 -8.47 0.71 7.04
N ALA A 78 -8.46 1.51 8.10
CA ALA A 78 -7.35 1.54 9.04
C ALA A 78 -7.41 0.31 9.95
N GLU A 79 -6.29 -0.40 10.06
CA GLU A 79 -6.16 -1.61 10.86
C GLU A 79 -5.14 -1.49 11.97
N MET A 80 -4.11 -0.67 11.77
CA MET A 80 -2.91 -0.66 12.61
C MET A 80 -2.58 0.69 13.20
N CYS A 81 -2.89 1.79 12.53
CA CYS A 81 -2.38 3.10 12.94
C CYS A 81 -3.03 3.60 14.23
N ARG A 82 -2.20 4.18 15.10
CA ARG A 82 -2.62 4.86 16.32
C ARG A 82 -3.11 6.27 15.97
N PRO A 83 -3.74 7.00 16.92
CA PRO A 83 -4.34 8.31 16.63
C PRO A 83 -3.38 9.35 16.05
N ASP A 84 -2.08 9.24 16.32
CA ASP A 84 -1.05 10.17 15.83
C ASP A 84 -0.26 9.61 14.64
N GLU A 85 -0.73 8.52 14.05
CA GLU A 85 -0.04 7.81 12.96
C GLU A 85 -0.86 7.83 11.68
N ALA A 86 -0.25 7.39 10.60
CA ALA A 86 -0.93 7.05 9.37
C ALA A 86 -0.62 5.59 9.01
N GLU A 87 -1.32 5.08 8.04
CA GLU A 87 -1.16 3.71 7.56
C GLU A 87 -1.28 3.71 6.05
N PHE A 88 -0.62 2.76 5.37
CA PHE A 88 -1.00 2.49 3.98
C PHE A 88 -1.27 0.99 3.81
N ARG A 89 -2.11 0.70 2.81
CA ARG A 89 -2.56 -0.65 2.49
C ARG A 89 -2.61 -0.85 0.99
N MET A 90 -2.67 -2.10 0.59
CA MET A 90 -2.93 -2.49 -0.80
C MET A 90 -1.92 -1.87 -1.76
N LEU A 91 -0.63 -1.88 -1.37
CA LEU A 91 0.45 -1.55 -2.28
C LEU A 91 0.50 -2.62 -3.36
N ALA A 92 0.36 -2.22 -4.59
CA ALA A 92 0.38 -3.13 -5.73
C ALA A 92 1.14 -2.50 -6.89
N VAL A 93 1.99 -3.30 -7.52
CA VAL A 93 2.73 -2.91 -8.73
C VAL A 93 2.30 -3.86 -9.83
N ASP A 94 1.97 -3.32 -11.01
CA ASP A 94 1.66 -4.13 -12.18
C ASP A 94 2.83 -5.10 -12.41
N PRO A 95 2.55 -6.42 -12.51
CA PRO A 95 3.61 -7.39 -12.76
C PRO A 95 4.51 -7.05 -13.96
N ALA A 96 3.96 -6.39 -14.97
CA ALA A 96 4.72 -5.95 -16.13
C ALA A 96 5.65 -4.77 -15.86
N ALA A 97 5.46 -4.07 -14.73
CA ALA A 97 6.24 -2.89 -14.36
C ALA A 97 7.22 -3.13 -13.22
N GLN A 98 7.44 -4.38 -12.84
CA GLN A 98 8.39 -4.75 -11.79
C GLN A 98 9.81 -4.30 -12.15
N GLY A 99 10.58 -3.92 -11.13
CA GLY A 99 11.98 -3.51 -11.33
C GLY A 99 12.18 -2.06 -11.75
N ARG A 100 11.13 -1.26 -11.87
CA ARG A 100 11.20 0.16 -12.26
C ARG A 100 11.20 1.13 -11.09
N GLY A 101 11.22 0.65 -9.84
CA GLY A 101 11.15 1.50 -8.66
C GLY A 101 9.75 2.03 -8.33
N VAL A 102 8.71 1.43 -8.89
CA VAL A 102 7.31 1.87 -8.71
C VAL A 102 6.88 1.76 -7.25
N GLY A 103 7.15 0.61 -6.62
CA GLY A 103 6.81 0.39 -5.21
C GLY A 103 7.52 1.37 -4.29
N ALA A 104 8.81 1.61 -4.53
CA ALA A 104 9.59 2.56 -3.74
C ALA A 104 9.03 3.99 -3.87
N ALA A 105 8.64 4.40 -5.08
CA ALA A 105 8.05 5.71 -5.31
C ALA A 105 6.73 5.88 -4.56
N LEU A 106 5.90 4.85 -4.55
CA LEU A 106 4.62 4.87 -3.82
C LEU A 106 4.82 4.95 -2.31
N VAL A 107 5.78 4.20 -1.77
CA VAL A 107 6.12 4.26 -0.34
C VAL A 107 6.62 5.65 0.03
N GLU A 108 7.52 6.23 -0.77
CA GLU A 108 8.01 7.59 -0.51
C GLU A 108 6.90 8.63 -0.55
N ALA A 109 5.92 8.48 -1.43
CA ALA A 109 4.75 9.37 -1.46
C ALA A 109 3.93 9.26 -0.17
N CYS A 110 3.76 8.05 0.37
CA CYS A 110 3.08 7.85 1.65
C CYS A 110 3.87 8.45 2.81
N VAL A 111 5.20 8.32 2.81
CA VAL A 111 6.06 8.94 3.81
C VAL A 111 5.92 10.45 3.77
N ALA A 112 5.94 11.05 2.58
CA ALA A 112 5.79 12.50 2.41
C ALA A 112 4.42 12.98 2.89
N GLU A 113 3.36 12.25 2.56
CA GLU A 113 1.99 12.57 2.99
C GLU A 113 1.86 12.52 4.52
N ALA A 114 2.35 11.46 5.15
CA ALA A 114 2.31 11.30 6.60
C ALA A 114 3.14 12.39 7.30
N THR A 115 4.34 12.67 6.79
CA THR A 115 5.22 13.71 7.33
C THR A 115 4.56 15.09 7.22
N GLY A 116 3.98 15.41 6.07
CA GLY A 116 3.29 16.68 5.84
C GLY A 116 2.07 16.89 6.73
N ARG A 117 1.46 15.80 7.21
CA ARG A 117 0.34 15.83 8.15
C ARG A 117 0.77 15.86 9.61
N GLY A 118 2.06 15.81 9.88
CA GLY A 118 2.60 15.78 11.25
C GLY A 118 2.44 14.44 11.96
N CYS A 119 2.24 13.35 11.21
CA CYS A 119 2.16 12.01 11.81
C CYS A 119 3.50 11.60 12.41
N THR A 120 3.46 10.84 13.51
CA THR A 120 4.66 10.39 14.22
C THR A 120 5.24 9.10 13.64
N ALA A 121 4.44 8.32 12.93
CA ALA A 121 4.87 7.08 12.30
C ALA A 121 3.92 6.68 11.17
N LEU A 122 4.44 5.82 10.32
CA LEU A 122 3.67 5.16 9.26
C LEU A 122 3.61 3.67 9.59
N ALA A 123 2.41 3.14 9.77
CA ALA A 123 2.16 1.76 10.14
C ALA A 123 1.69 0.95 8.92
N ILE A 124 2.09 -0.29 8.84
CA ILE A 124 1.66 -1.21 7.77
C ILE A 124 1.56 -2.64 8.29
N CYS A 125 0.83 -3.47 7.56
CA CYS A 125 0.93 -4.92 7.71
C CYS A 125 1.32 -5.55 6.37
N VAL A 126 2.04 -6.66 6.43
CA VAL A 126 2.42 -7.43 5.25
C VAL A 126 2.19 -8.91 5.52
N ARG A 127 1.71 -9.65 4.54
CA ARG A 127 1.38 -11.07 4.71
C ARG A 127 2.64 -11.91 4.87
N ALA A 128 2.69 -12.72 5.92
CA ALA A 128 3.78 -13.66 6.14
C ALA A 128 3.80 -14.73 5.04
N GLY A 129 4.99 -15.06 4.55
CA GLY A 129 5.17 -16.07 3.51
C GLY A 129 4.83 -15.62 2.10
N HIS A 130 4.43 -14.38 1.94
CA HIS A 130 4.09 -13.76 0.64
C HIS A 130 4.73 -12.38 0.55
N ALA A 131 4.56 -11.72 -0.60
CA ALA A 131 4.99 -10.33 -0.80
C ALA A 131 6.49 -10.11 -0.52
N GLU A 132 7.34 -11.03 -0.97
CA GLU A 132 8.79 -10.98 -0.77
C GLU A 132 9.41 -9.64 -1.20
N SER A 133 9.02 -9.14 -2.36
CA SER A 133 9.50 -7.85 -2.87
C SER A 133 9.11 -6.69 -1.95
N ALA A 134 7.89 -6.72 -1.40
CA ALA A 134 7.43 -5.72 -0.46
C ALA A 134 8.20 -5.81 0.86
N HIS A 135 8.43 -7.01 1.38
CA HIS A 135 9.25 -7.19 2.60
C HIS A 135 10.64 -6.58 2.44
N ARG A 136 11.29 -6.83 1.30
CA ARG A 136 12.61 -6.26 1.01
C ARG A 136 12.58 -4.74 0.91
N LEU A 137 11.56 -4.21 0.24
CA LEU A 137 11.35 -2.78 0.07
C LEU A 137 11.19 -2.09 1.43
N TYR A 138 10.33 -2.61 2.29
CA TYR A 138 10.07 -2.02 3.60
C TYR A 138 11.30 -2.07 4.50
N ARG A 139 12.00 -3.19 4.49
CA ARG A 139 13.23 -3.34 5.27
C ARG A 139 14.28 -2.32 4.84
N ARG A 140 14.50 -2.18 3.53
CA ARG A 140 15.47 -1.21 2.99
C ARG A 140 15.10 0.23 3.35
N ARG A 141 13.80 0.52 3.40
CA ARG A 141 13.33 1.88 3.73
C ARG A 141 13.47 2.19 5.21
N GLY A 142 13.66 1.20 6.05
CA GLY A 142 13.84 1.38 7.48
C GLY A 142 12.62 1.03 8.33
N PHE A 143 11.60 0.39 7.75
CA PHE A 143 10.49 -0.14 8.54
C PHE A 143 11.00 -1.22 9.48
N VAL A 144 10.52 -1.20 10.72
CA VAL A 144 10.90 -2.16 11.76
C VAL A 144 9.69 -3.00 12.16
N ARG A 145 9.95 -4.27 12.49
CA ARG A 145 8.93 -5.20 12.94
C ARG A 145 8.40 -4.81 14.31
N VAL A 146 7.09 -4.95 14.48
CA VAL A 146 6.40 -4.80 15.78
C VAL A 146 5.61 -6.10 16.06
N PRO A 147 6.29 -7.18 16.48
CA PRO A 147 5.66 -8.50 16.58
C PRO A 147 4.43 -8.55 17.49
N ALA A 148 4.36 -7.68 18.50
CA ALA A 148 3.22 -7.59 19.41
C ALA A 148 1.93 -7.15 18.71
N GLN A 149 2.02 -6.58 17.52
CA GLN A 149 0.87 -6.11 16.73
C GLN A 149 0.54 -7.02 15.55
N ASP A 150 1.23 -8.15 15.41
CA ASP A 150 0.88 -9.15 14.40
C ASP A 150 -0.52 -9.69 14.69
N TRP A 151 -1.26 -10.00 13.64
CA TRP A 151 -2.62 -10.52 13.78
C TRP A 151 -3.02 -11.38 12.58
N SER A 152 -4.11 -12.13 12.74
CA SER A 152 -4.61 -13.03 11.71
C SER A 152 -6.09 -12.74 11.48
N PRO A 153 -6.45 -12.09 10.36
CA PRO A 153 -7.86 -11.84 10.04
C PRO A 153 -8.64 -13.12 9.75
N LEU A 154 -7.95 -14.16 9.26
CA LEU A 154 -8.53 -15.44 8.89
C LEU A 154 -7.52 -16.55 9.21
N PRO A 155 -7.98 -17.81 9.46
CA PRO A 155 -7.06 -18.93 9.60
C PRO A 155 -6.14 -19.06 8.39
N GLY A 156 -4.84 -19.17 8.64
CA GLY A 156 -3.83 -19.32 7.58
C GLY A 156 -3.38 -18.01 6.94
N VAL A 157 -3.92 -16.87 7.36
CA VAL A 157 -3.51 -15.54 6.90
C VAL A 157 -2.90 -14.80 8.07
N ASP A 158 -1.57 -14.78 8.14
CA ASP A 158 -0.85 -14.07 9.19
C ASP A 158 -0.30 -12.76 8.65
N LEU A 159 -0.64 -11.66 9.30
CA LEU A 159 -0.19 -10.32 8.95
C LEU A 159 0.86 -9.86 9.93
N LEU A 160 2.01 -9.48 9.40
CA LEU A 160 3.15 -9.00 10.16
C LEU A 160 3.11 -7.47 10.23
N ALA A 161 3.17 -6.93 11.43
CA ALA A 161 3.13 -5.49 11.66
C ALA A 161 4.52 -4.88 11.54
N LEU A 162 4.60 -3.75 10.83
CA LEU A 162 5.81 -2.96 10.69
C LEU A 162 5.49 -1.48 10.91
N ARG A 163 6.48 -0.71 11.35
CA ARG A 163 6.37 0.74 11.54
C ARG A 163 7.61 1.44 11.06
N LEU A 164 7.41 2.61 10.51
CA LEU A 164 8.46 3.56 10.19
C LEU A 164 8.25 4.81 11.05
N PRO A 165 9.07 5.05 12.08
CA PRO A 165 9.03 6.32 12.81
C PRO A 165 9.38 7.47 11.87
N LEU A 166 8.64 8.58 12.00
CA LEU A 166 8.85 9.77 11.19
C LEU A 166 9.50 10.85 12.05
N ALA A 167 10.46 11.56 11.46
CA ALA A 167 11.11 12.66 12.15
C ALA A 167 10.12 13.80 12.35
N PRO A 168 10.13 14.49 13.52
CA PRO A 168 9.31 15.67 13.71
C PRO A 168 9.67 16.71 12.66
N THR A 169 8.64 17.30 12.04
CA THR A 169 8.84 18.50 11.23
C THR A 169 9.14 19.65 12.16
N GLY A 170 10.37 20.11 12.10
CA GLY A 170 10.80 21.25 12.90
C GLY A 170 10.15 22.56 12.45
#